data_ba61a4e3c3cfcd046910df1bb7ffa575
#
_entry.id   ba61a4e3c3cfcd046910df1bb7ffa575
#
_cell.length_a   1.000
_cell.length_b   1.000
_cell.length_c   1.000
_cell.angle_alpha   90.00
_cell.angle_beta   90.00
_cell.angle_gamma   90.00
#
_symmetry.space_group_name_H-M   'P 1'
#
loop_
_entity.id
_entity.type
_entity.pdbx_description
1 polymer ?
#
loop_
_entity_poly.entity_id
_entity_poly.type
_entity_poly.pdbx_seq_one_letter_code
_entity_poly.pdbx_strand_id
1 'polypeptide(L)'
;MSEGMETGSTEAPADGASLPLVVLRDVVLLLVALSLWAAAESWLLLSGAGFAWLLSVADGLLAGALMVGLFHEWGHFAGARLSGGTAPLSSEKLPLPLFNFDFARSEPRHFQAMGIGGNLAHWSVVLLIAIFLPPDTAGRVALLAGALGFAVFASAVEFPVISRCQGGVSPTESLAGIRPADLKRNGVLGAVAALLLFSIL
;
A
#
# COMPACT_ATOMS: atom_id res chain seq x y z
N MET A 1 5.60 -43.10 -43.24
CA MET A 1 4.56 -42.20 -42.76
C MET A 1 4.35 -42.54 -41.28
N SER A 2 4.96 -41.75 -40.41
CA SER A 2 4.84 -41.89 -38.98
C SER A 2 4.44 -40.48 -38.49
N GLU A 3 3.15 -40.33 -38.16
CA GLU A 3 2.62 -39.11 -37.58
C GLU A 3 3.09 -39.01 -36.11
N GLY A 4 3.93 -38.03 -35.84
CA GLY A 4 4.29 -37.66 -34.49
C GLY A 4 3.15 -36.89 -33.83
N MET A 5 2.52 -37.54 -32.87
CA MET A 5 1.51 -36.95 -32.01
C MET A 5 2.21 -36.06 -30.99
N GLU A 6 2.27 -34.76 -31.31
CA GLU A 6 2.68 -33.74 -30.30
C GLU A 6 1.62 -33.71 -29.19
N THR A 7 1.96 -34.27 -28.06
CA THR A 7 1.20 -34.08 -26.82
C THR A 7 1.49 -32.65 -26.31
N GLY A 8 0.62 -31.70 -26.68
CA GLY A 8 0.59 -30.40 -26.06
C GLY A 8 0.37 -30.54 -24.56
N SER A 9 1.45 -30.36 -23.78
CA SER A 9 1.37 -30.19 -22.36
C SER A 9 0.65 -28.86 -22.09
N THR A 10 -0.63 -28.94 -21.77
CA THR A 10 -1.35 -27.83 -21.13
C THR A 10 -0.70 -27.63 -19.76
N GLU A 11 0.27 -26.72 -19.67
CA GLU A 11 0.71 -26.20 -18.38
C GLU A 11 -0.53 -25.66 -17.66
N ALA A 12 -0.89 -26.31 -16.55
CA ALA A 12 -1.87 -25.78 -15.63
C ALA A 12 -1.40 -24.38 -15.18
N PRO A 13 -2.29 -23.37 -15.11
CA PRO A 13 -1.90 -22.06 -14.62
C PRO A 13 -1.29 -22.24 -13.23
N ALA A 14 -0.07 -21.70 -13.06
CA ALA A 14 0.62 -21.73 -11.78
C ALA A 14 -0.35 -21.27 -10.69
N ASP A 15 -0.58 -22.11 -9.69
CA ASP A 15 -1.50 -21.83 -8.58
C ASP A 15 -1.06 -20.52 -7.93
N GLY A 16 -1.83 -19.46 -8.16
CA GLY A 16 -1.65 -18.17 -7.49
C GLY A 16 -1.78 -18.36 -5.98
N ALA A 17 -1.17 -17.47 -5.19
CA ALA A 17 -1.27 -17.54 -3.74
C ALA A 17 -2.74 -17.62 -3.30
N SER A 18 -3.05 -18.45 -2.31
CA SER A 18 -4.42 -18.55 -1.80
C SER A 18 -4.79 -17.28 -1.01
N LEU A 19 -5.98 -16.75 -1.23
CA LEU A 19 -6.47 -15.56 -0.54
C LEU A 19 -6.32 -15.63 1.00
N PRO A 20 -6.66 -16.76 1.68
CA PRO A 20 -6.49 -16.85 3.12
C PRO A 20 -5.03 -16.71 3.58
N LEU A 21 -4.07 -17.23 2.84
CA LEU A 21 -2.64 -17.11 3.17
C LEU A 21 -2.14 -15.68 3.01
N VAL A 22 -2.59 -14.98 1.97
CA VAL A 22 -2.23 -13.57 1.75
C VAL A 22 -2.83 -12.69 2.85
N VAL A 23 -4.09 -12.89 3.19
CA VAL A 23 -4.73 -12.19 4.32
C VAL A 23 -4.00 -12.47 5.63
N LEU A 24 -3.69 -13.75 5.92
CA LEU A 24 -2.96 -14.12 7.14
C LEU A 24 -1.59 -13.44 7.20
N ARG A 25 -0.84 -13.45 6.10
CA ARG A 25 0.46 -12.77 6.00
C ARG A 25 0.35 -11.29 6.37
N ASP A 26 -0.60 -10.58 5.77
CA ASP A 26 -0.74 -9.14 5.94
C ASP A 26 -1.27 -8.78 7.33
N VAL A 27 -2.17 -9.58 7.88
CA VAL A 27 -2.61 -9.45 9.28
C VAL A 27 -1.44 -9.67 10.25
N VAL A 28 -0.61 -10.69 10.03
CA VAL A 28 0.57 -10.95 10.88
C VAL A 28 1.57 -9.79 10.79
N LEU A 29 1.85 -9.28 9.58
CA LEU A 29 2.75 -8.13 9.39
C LEU A 29 2.23 -6.90 10.13
N LEU A 30 0.93 -6.60 10.03
CA LEU A 30 0.31 -5.48 10.71
C LEU A 30 0.36 -5.65 12.24
N LEU A 31 0.03 -6.84 12.74
CA LEU A 31 0.06 -7.14 14.17
C LEU A 31 1.48 -7.02 14.73
N VAL A 32 2.51 -7.51 14.00
CA VAL A 32 3.90 -7.38 14.43
C VAL A 32 4.31 -5.91 14.50
N ALA A 33 4.03 -5.13 13.44
CA ALA A 33 4.39 -3.70 13.41
C ALA A 33 3.71 -2.91 14.54
N LEU A 34 2.41 -3.11 14.75
CA LEU A 34 1.66 -2.45 15.82
C LEU A 34 2.11 -2.92 17.21
N SER A 35 2.49 -4.20 17.38
CA SER A 35 3.01 -4.71 18.66
C SER A 35 4.37 -4.13 19.00
N LEU A 36 5.27 -4.00 18.02
CA LEU A 36 6.58 -3.37 18.23
C LEU A 36 6.41 -1.91 18.63
N TRP A 37 5.59 -1.16 17.89
CA TRP A 37 5.29 0.23 18.24
C TRP A 37 4.65 0.34 19.63
N ALA A 38 3.64 -0.47 19.95
CA ALA A 38 2.98 -0.45 21.24
C ALA A 38 3.92 -0.81 22.40
N ALA A 39 4.86 -1.73 22.18
CA ALA A 39 5.89 -2.09 23.15
C ALA A 39 6.85 -0.92 23.39
N ALA A 40 7.35 -0.27 22.34
CA ALA A 40 8.22 0.89 22.44
C ALA A 40 7.53 2.08 23.11
N GLU A 41 6.27 2.33 22.77
CA GLU A 41 5.42 3.35 23.38
C GLU A 41 5.20 3.09 24.88
N SER A 42 4.85 1.85 25.24
CA SER A 42 4.68 1.45 26.63
C SER A 42 5.98 1.59 27.42
N TRP A 43 7.11 1.23 26.84
CA TRP A 43 8.41 1.42 27.45
C TRP A 43 8.71 2.91 27.69
N LEU A 44 8.43 3.75 26.70
CA LEU A 44 8.57 5.20 26.86
C LEU A 44 7.74 5.73 28.01
N LEU A 45 6.46 5.39 28.06
CA LEU A 45 5.53 5.87 29.09
C LEU A 45 5.92 5.43 30.51
N LEU A 46 6.49 4.23 30.66
CA LEU A 46 6.90 3.68 31.95
C LEU A 46 8.26 4.19 32.42
N SER A 47 9.22 4.43 31.52
CA SER A 47 10.61 4.73 31.89
C SER A 47 11.03 6.19 31.65
N GLY A 48 10.39 6.90 30.72
CA GLY A 48 10.81 8.21 30.24
C GLY A 48 12.16 8.19 29.51
N ALA A 49 12.69 6.99 29.15
CA ALA A 49 14.01 6.86 28.57
C ALA A 49 14.08 7.44 27.15
N GLY A 50 15.11 8.26 26.86
CA GLY A 50 15.28 8.86 25.53
C GLY A 50 15.43 7.88 24.39
N PHE A 51 16.02 6.70 24.65
CA PHE A 51 16.10 5.63 23.65
C PHE A 51 14.72 5.01 23.36
N ALA A 52 13.87 4.86 24.38
CA ALA A 52 12.49 4.40 24.20
C ALA A 52 11.67 5.41 23.38
N TRP A 53 11.91 6.72 23.56
CA TRP A 53 11.31 7.77 22.73
C TRP A 53 11.71 7.60 21.26
N LEU A 54 13.01 7.40 20.99
CA LEU A 54 13.49 7.20 19.62
C LEU A 54 12.84 5.98 18.95
N LEU A 55 12.74 4.87 19.67
CA LEU A 55 12.10 3.65 19.15
C LEU A 55 10.61 3.86 18.95
N SER A 56 9.91 4.48 19.89
CA SER A 56 8.46 4.74 19.76
C SER A 56 8.16 5.61 18.52
N VAL A 57 8.97 6.64 18.26
CA VAL A 57 8.82 7.48 17.07
C VAL A 57 9.15 6.71 15.80
N ALA A 58 10.26 5.96 15.77
CA ALA A 58 10.67 5.21 14.58
C ALA A 58 9.65 4.11 14.22
N ASP A 59 9.26 3.32 15.23
CA ASP A 59 8.27 2.24 15.05
C ASP A 59 6.89 2.81 14.69
N GLY A 60 6.51 3.96 15.26
CA GLY A 60 5.28 4.66 14.91
C GLY A 60 5.25 5.07 13.44
N LEU A 61 6.29 5.74 12.95
CA LEU A 61 6.40 6.11 11.54
C LEU A 61 6.31 4.90 10.62
N LEU A 62 7.03 3.83 10.93
CA LEU A 62 7.04 2.60 10.13
C LEU A 62 5.70 1.87 10.18
N ALA A 63 5.10 1.73 11.36
CA ALA A 63 3.80 1.06 11.53
C ALA A 63 2.67 1.81 10.82
N GLY A 64 2.65 3.15 10.91
CA GLY A 64 1.69 3.99 10.21
C GLY A 64 1.80 3.86 8.69
N ALA A 65 3.02 3.95 8.14
CA ALA A 65 3.28 3.80 6.72
C ALA A 65 2.93 2.38 6.22
N LEU A 66 3.32 1.33 6.96
CA LEU A 66 3.01 -0.05 6.60
C LEU A 66 1.50 -0.31 6.62
N MET A 67 0.80 0.14 7.66
CA MET A 67 -0.64 -0.04 7.77
C MET A 67 -1.34 0.57 6.57
N VAL A 68 -1.07 1.84 6.28
CA VAL A 68 -1.68 2.54 5.15
C VAL A 68 -1.29 1.91 3.82
N GLY A 69 -0.03 1.46 3.66
CA GLY A 69 0.44 0.75 2.48
C GLY A 69 -0.30 -0.57 2.23
N LEU A 70 -0.51 -1.37 3.27
CA LEU A 70 -1.27 -2.62 3.14
C LEU A 70 -2.72 -2.35 2.74
N PHE A 71 -3.40 -1.42 3.41
CA PHE A 71 -4.79 -1.07 3.05
C PHE A 71 -4.90 -0.47 1.65
N HIS A 72 -3.90 0.28 1.21
CA HIS A 72 -3.81 0.82 -0.14
C HIS A 72 -3.79 -0.31 -1.19
N GLU A 73 -2.94 -1.32 -1.02
CA GLU A 73 -2.89 -2.48 -1.92
C GLU A 73 -4.20 -3.28 -1.93
N TRP A 74 -4.80 -3.49 -0.74
CA TRP A 74 -6.12 -4.11 -0.65
C TRP A 74 -7.22 -3.27 -1.29
N GLY A 75 -7.11 -1.95 -1.22
CA GLY A 75 -8.00 -1.02 -1.90
C GLY A 75 -7.91 -1.14 -3.43
N HIS A 76 -6.70 -1.27 -3.97
CA HIS A 76 -6.49 -1.54 -5.38
C HIS A 76 -7.11 -2.87 -5.80
N PHE A 77 -6.81 -3.93 -5.06
CA PHE A 77 -7.36 -5.26 -5.33
C PHE A 77 -8.90 -5.25 -5.31
N ALA A 78 -9.49 -4.63 -4.30
CA ALA A 78 -10.94 -4.51 -4.19
C ALA A 78 -11.52 -3.68 -5.34
N GLY A 79 -10.95 -2.53 -5.67
CA GLY A 79 -11.39 -1.68 -6.78
C GLY A 79 -11.35 -2.40 -8.13
N ALA A 80 -10.26 -3.15 -8.40
CA ALA A 80 -10.14 -3.96 -9.60
C ALA A 80 -11.21 -5.05 -9.66
N ARG A 81 -11.37 -5.83 -8.58
CA ARG A 81 -12.29 -6.99 -8.55
C ARG A 81 -13.76 -6.59 -8.54
N LEU A 82 -14.12 -5.58 -7.75
CA LEU A 82 -15.51 -5.11 -7.65
C LEU A 82 -16.00 -4.43 -8.93
N SER A 83 -15.10 -3.84 -9.70
CA SER A 83 -15.44 -3.27 -11.01
C SER A 83 -15.54 -4.31 -12.13
N GLY A 84 -15.14 -5.58 -11.88
CA GLY A 84 -15.14 -6.66 -12.85
C GLY A 84 -13.80 -6.89 -13.56
N GLY A 85 -12.73 -6.25 -13.09
CA GLY A 85 -11.38 -6.44 -13.62
C GLY A 85 -10.75 -7.78 -13.21
N THR A 86 -9.81 -8.26 -14.01
CA THR A 86 -9.06 -9.49 -13.76
C THR A 86 -7.78 -9.14 -12.98
N ALA A 87 -7.72 -9.59 -11.73
CA ALA A 87 -6.63 -9.28 -10.79
C ALA A 87 -6.31 -10.55 -9.97
N PRO A 88 -5.57 -11.52 -10.51
CA PRO A 88 -5.11 -12.68 -9.74
C PRO A 88 -4.11 -12.26 -8.67
N LEU A 89 -4.17 -12.92 -7.52
CA LEU A 89 -3.20 -12.68 -6.44
C LEU A 89 -1.79 -13.03 -6.91
N SER A 90 -0.81 -12.24 -6.44
CA SER A 90 0.59 -12.50 -6.74
C SER A 90 1.06 -13.78 -6.04
N SER A 91 1.88 -14.58 -6.72
CA SER A 91 2.54 -15.74 -6.15
C SER A 91 3.85 -15.37 -5.43
N GLU A 92 4.22 -14.11 -5.42
CA GLU A 92 5.45 -13.65 -4.78
C GLU A 92 5.35 -13.73 -3.25
N LYS A 93 6.49 -14.05 -2.61
CA LYS A 93 6.57 -14.19 -1.15
C LYS A 93 6.51 -12.83 -0.42
N LEU A 94 6.89 -11.75 -1.11
CA LEU A 94 6.83 -10.40 -0.58
C LEU A 94 5.39 -9.87 -0.62
N PRO A 95 5.02 -8.99 0.33
CA PRO A 95 3.66 -8.45 0.39
C PRO A 95 3.28 -7.58 -0.80
N LEU A 96 4.24 -7.07 -1.55
CA LEU A 96 4.03 -6.18 -2.68
C LEU A 96 4.73 -6.71 -3.94
N PRO A 97 4.07 -6.71 -5.10
CA PRO A 97 2.66 -6.34 -5.29
C PRO A 97 1.70 -7.43 -4.76
N LEU A 98 0.56 -7.01 -4.23
CA LEU A 98 -0.47 -7.92 -3.71
C LEU A 98 -1.06 -8.81 -4.82
N PHE A 99 -1.22 -8.26 -6.02
CA PHE A 99 -1.85 -8.91 -7.16
C PHE A 99 -1.22 -8.44 -8.48
N ASN A 100 -1.52 -9.16 -9.55
CA ASN A 100 -1.14 -8.80 -10.91
C ASN A 100 -2.40 -8.36 -11.68
N PHE A 101 -2.46 -7.08 -12.08
CA PHE A 101 -3.58 -6.60 -12.88
C PHE A 101 -3.42 -7.05 -14.33
N ASP A 102 -4.42 -7.81 -14.84
CA ASP A 102 -4.40 -8.30 -16.21
C ASP A 102 -4.95 -7.23 -17.18
N PHE A 103 -4.04 -6.47 -17.78
CA PHE A 103 -4.39 -5.42 -18.74
C PHE A 103 -5.04 -5.95 -20.03
N ALA A 104 -4.79 -7.22 -20.39
CA ALA A 104 -5.32 -7.80 -21.62
C ALA A 104 -6.80 -8.22 -21.44
N ARG A 105 -7.18 -8.60 -20.22
CA ARG A 105 -8.54 -9.05 -19.86
C ARG A 105 -9.36 -8.02 -19.12
N SER A 106 -8.81 -6.81 -18.94
CA SER A 106 -9.47 -5.74 -18.18
C SER A 106 -9.64 -4.50 -19.04
N GLU A 107 -10.76 -3.82 -18.86
CA GLU A 107 -11.02 -2.53 -19.53
C GLU A 107 -10.36 -1.37 -18.77
N PRO A 108 -10.10 -0.21 -19.44
CA PRO A 108 -9.55 0.98 -18.78
C PRO A 108 -10.32 1.45 -17.53
N ARG A 109 -11.64 1.27 -17.52
CA ARG A 109 -12.48 1.62 -16.36
C ARG A 109 -12.15 0.77 -15.12
N HIS A 110 -11.74 -0.50 -15.29
CA HIS A 110 -11.37 -1.37 -14.18
C HIS A 110 -10.04 -0.91 -13.57
N PHE A 111 -9.11 -0.42 -14.41
CA PHE A 111 -7.86 0.19 -13.95
C PHE A 111 -8.11 1.50 -13.18
N GLN A 112 -9.03 2.33 -13.67
CA GLN A 112 -9.42 3.55 -12.96
C GLN A 112 -10.06 3.24 -11.60
N ALA A 113 -10.98 2.25 -11.56
CA ALA A 113 -11.60 1.80 -10.31
C ALA A 113 -10.57 1.23 -9.33
N MET A 114 -9.56 0.51 -9.85
CA MET A 114 -8.40 0.05 -9.08
C MET A 114 -7.69 1.24 -8.43
N GLY A 115 -7.26 2.24 -9.21
CA GLY A 115 -6.54 3.40 -8.70
C GLY A 115 -7.35 4.21 -7.69
N ILE A 116 -8.64 4.42 -7.94
CA ILE A 116 -9.54 5.08 -6.99
C ILE A 116 -9.68 4.27 -5.71
N GLY A 117 -9.82 2.94 -5.80
CA GLY A 117 -9.94 2.03 -4.65
C GLY A 117 -8.74 2.13 -3.70
N GLY A 118 -7.52 2.14 -4.23
CA GLY A 118 -6.30 2.33 -3.45
C GLY A 118 -6.29 3.65 -2.70
N ASN A 119 -6.62 4.74 -3.41
CA ASN A 119 -6.68 6.08 -2.80
C ASN A 119 -7.75 6.19 -1.71
N LEU A 120 -8.95 5.68 -1.96
CA LEU A 120 -10.02 5.68 -0.95
C LEU A 120 -9.62 4.89 0.30
N ALA A 121 -9.01 3.72 0.13
CA ALA A 121 -8.61 2.87 1.24
C ALA A 121 -7.56 3.57 2.12
N HIS A 122 -6.47 4.08 1.55
CA HIS A 122 -5.42 4.68 2.35
C HIS A 122 -5.87 5.98 3.04
N TRP A 123 -6.63 6.86 2.38
CA TRP A 123 -7.15 8.05 3.03
C TRP A 123 -8.18 7.75 4.12
N SER A 124 -8.98 6.66 3.96
CA SER A 124 -9.88 6.20 5.01
C SER A 124 -9.11 5.78 6.26
N VAL A 125 -7.98 5.07 6.11
CA VAL A 125 -7.15 4.66 7.26
C VAL A 125 -6.52 5.87 7.93
N VAL A 126 -5.96 6.83 7.18
CA VAL A 126 -5.43 8.09 7.74
C VAL A 126 -6.50 8.82 8.56
N LEU A 127 -7.70 8.94 8.02
CA LEU A 127 -8.82 9.58 8.70
C LEU A 127 -9.23 8.84 9.99
N LEU A 128 -9.31 7.50 9.93
CA LEU A 128 -9.63 6.70 11.11
C LEU A 128 -8.57 6.85 12.20
N ILE A 129 -7.28 6.83 11.85
CA ILE A 129 -6.21 7.08 12.81
C ILE A 129 -6.37 8.49 13.43
N ALA A 130 -6.59 9.52 12.61
CA ALA A 130 -6.73 10.90 13.09
C ALA A 130 -7.93 11.09 14.02
N ILE A 131 -9.03 10.35 13.80
CA ILE A 131 -10.24 10.46 14.64
C ILE A 131 -10.10 9.67 15.95
N PHE A 132 -9.52 8.46 15.89
CA PHE A 132 -9.59 7.53 17.01
C PHE A 132 -8.30 7.43 17.83
N LEU A 133 -7.15 7.91 17.31
CA LEU A 133 -5.88 7.89 18.00
C LEU A 133 -5.55 9.30 18.53
N PRO A 134 -5.67 9.57 19.85
CA PRO A 134 -5.29 10.87 20.40
C PRO A 134 -3.79 11.15 20.17
N PRO A 135 -3.39 12.33 19.66
CA PRO A 135 -2.00 12.66 19.38
C PRO A 135 -1.30 13.23 20.64
N ASP A 136 -1.39 12.52 21.78
CA ASP A 136 -0.91 12.95 23.08
C ASP A 136 0.51 12.48 23.42
N THR A 137 1.11 11.67 22.53
CA THR A 137 2.50 11.23 22.63
C THR A 137 3.21 11.33 21.30
N ALA A 138 4.55 11.47 21.32
CA ALA A 138 5.36 11.53 20.10
C ALA A 138 5.21 10.25 19.22
N GLY A 139 5.08 9.07 19.82
CA GLY A 139 4.89 7.82 19.10
C GLY A 139 3.54 7.75 18.38
N ARG A 140 2.48 8.27 18.96
CA ARG A 140 1.15 8.34 18.33
C ARG A 140 1.10 9.38 17.21
N VAL A 141 1.72 10.54 17.44
CA VAL A 141 1.89 11.53 16.37
C VAL A 141 2.74 10.96 15.23
N ALA A 142 3.81 10.22 15.53
CA ALA A 142 4.64 9.56 14.54
C ALA A 142 3.87 8.52 13.71
N LEU A 143 2.98 7.73 14.33
CA LEU A 143 2.15 6.77 13.61
C LEU A 143 1.22 7.48 12.61
N LEU A 144 0.55 8.54 13.03
CA LEU A 144 -0.28 9.35 12.12
C LEU A 144 0.58 10.03 11.04
N ALA A 145 1.77 10.51 11.38
CA ALA A 145 2.68 11.15 10.42
C ALA A 145 3.18 10.16 9.36
N GLY A 146 3.55 8.94 9.75
CA GLY A 146 3.91 7.87 8.83
C GLY A 146 2.77 7.50 7.88
N ALA A 147 1.57 7.37 8.43
CA ALA A 147 0.33 7.13 7.66
C ALA A 147 0.08 8.25 6.63
N LEU A 148 0.14 9.52 7.06
CA LEU A 148 -0.05 10.67 6.18
C LEU A 148 1.04 10.75 5.10
N GLY A 149 2.30 10.54 5.50
CA GLY A 149 3.43 10.59 4.57
C GLY A 149 3.29 9.57 3.43
N PHE A 150 2.90 8.33 3.75
CA PHE A 150 2.63 7.33 2.73
C PHE A 150 1.44 7.73 1.84
N ALA A 151 0.32 8.18 2.42
CA ALA A 151 -0.87 8.57 1.67
C ALA A 151 -0.59 9.71 0.68
N VAL A 152 0.17 10.72 1.10
CA VAL A 152 0.59 11.84 0.23
C VAL A 152 1.52 11.33 -0.88
N PHE A 153 2.50 10.48 -0.55
CA PHE A 153 3.38 9.87 -1.55
C PHE A 153 2.59 9.08 -2.60
N ALA A 154 1.74 8.15 -2.18
CA ALA A 154 0.96 7.31 -3.08
C ALA A 154 0.01 8.13 -3.97
N SER A 155 -0.73 9.08 -3.39
CA SER A 155 -1.61 9.96 -4.15
C SER A 155 -0.84 10.81 -5.18
N ALA A 156 0.34 11.34 -4.82
CA ALA A 156 1.16 12.13 -5.73
C ALA A 156 1.72 11.31 -6.91
N VAL A 157 1.90 9.99 -6.73
CA VAL A 157 2.27 9.07 -7.82
C VAL A 157 1.06 8.73 -8.69
N GLU A 158 -0.08 8.44 -8.08
CA GLU A 158 -1.22 7.82 -8.74
C GLU A 158 -2.18 8.81 -9.41
N PHE A 159 -2.43 9.98 -8.83
CA PHE A 159 -3.36 10.96 -9.42
C PHE A 159 -2.98 11.37 -10.85
N PRO A 160 -1.69 11.62 -11.19
CA PRO A 160 -1.30 11.85 -12.57
C PRO A 160 -1.59 10.67 -13.51
N VAL A 161 -1.45 9.43 -13.03
CA VAL A 161 -1.73 8.21 -13.80
C VAL A 161 -3.23 8.09 -14.07
N ILE A 162 -4.05 8.20 -13.02
CA ILE A 162 -5.51 8.15 -13.10
C ILE A 162 -6.02 9.25 -14.05
N SER A 163 -5.52 10.48 -13.90
CA SER A 163 -5.91 11.62 -14.74
C SER A 163 -5.59 11.40 -16.21
N ARG A 164 -4.41 10.85 -16.54
CA ARG A 164 -4.06 10.50 -17.93
C ARG A 164 -4.99 9.44 -18.51
N CYS A 165 -5.32 8.41 -17.72
CA CYS A 165 -6.27 7.39 -18.15
C CYS A 165 -7.68 7.96 -18.37
N GLN A 166 -8.13 8.91 -17.53
CA GLN A 166 -9.39 9.61 -17.74
C GLN A 166 -9.36 10.48 -19.01
N GLY A 167 -8.20 11.03 -19.36
CA GLY A 167 -7.96 11.75 -20.61
C GLY A 167 -7.83 10.86 -21.85
N GLY A 168 -8.04 9.54 -21.75
CA GLY A 168 -8.03 8.60 -22.87
C GLY A 168 -6.67 7.94 -23.17
N VAL A 169 -5.64 8.18 -22.37
CA VAL A 169 -4.36 7.47 -22.47
C VAL A 169 -4.51 6.05 -21.95
N SER A 170 -3.89 5.07 -22.58
CA SER A 170 -3.96 3.69 -22.12
C SER A 170 -3.36 3.51 -20.71
N PRO A 171 -3.86 2.56 -19.90
CA PRO A 171 -3.32 2.29 -18.58
C PRO A 171 -1.81 1.98 -18.57
N THR A 172 -1.35 1.15 -19.51
CA THR A 172 0.06 0.77 -19.65
C THR A 172 0.96 1.94 -20.01
N GLU A 173 0.53 2.81 -20.92
CA GLU A 173 1.25 4.03 -21.29
C GLU A 173 1.25 5.05 -20.14
N SER A 174 0.14 5.16 -19.39
CA SER A 174 0.05 6.04 -18.23
C SER A 174 1.00 5.60 -17.11
N LEU A 175 1.17 4.30 -16.88
CA LEU A 175 2.14 3.75 -15.93
C LEU A 175 3.58 3.93 -16.42
N ALA A 176 3.85 3.67 -17.71
CA ALA A 176 5.17 3.85 -18.30
C ALA A 176 5.67 5.32 -18.22
N GLY A 177 4.75 6.25 -18.03
CA GLY A 177 5.08 7.66 -17.81
C GLY A 177 5.63 7.99 -16.42
N ILE A 178 5.64 7.05 -15.46
CA ILE A 178 6.24 7.25 -14.13
C ILE A 178 7.75 7.13 -14.24
N ARG A 179 8.48 8.19 -13.93
CA ARG A 179 9.94 8.21 -13.97
C ARG A 179 10.53 8.05 -12.56
N PRO A 180 11.75 7.50 -12.41
CA PRO A 180 12.43 7.41 -11.11
C PRO A 180 12.57 8.77 -10.39
N ALA A 181 12.74 9.86 -11.15
CA ALA A 181 12.78 11.21 -10.61
C ALA A 181 11.44 11.64 -9.97
N ASP A 182 10.32 11.21 -10.54
CA ASP A 182 8.98 11.50 -10.00
C ASP A 182 8.77 10.74 -8.69
N LEU A 183 9.22 9.47 -8.60
CA LEU A 183 9.16 8.71 -7.35
C LEU A 183 9.99 9.35 -6.24
N LYS A 184 11.22 9.82 -6.55
CA LYS A 184 12.06 10.53 -5.58
C LYS A 184 11.40 11.82 -5.12
N ARG A 185 10.92 12.64 -6.04
CA ARG A 185 10.21 13.90 -5.72
C ARG A 185 8.99 13.66 -4.85
N ASN A 186 8.17 12.69 -5.20
CA ASN A 186 6.94 12.36 -4.47
C ASN A 186 7.26 11.73 -3.10
N GLY A 187 8.36 10.96 -2.99
CA GLY A 187 8.87 10.48 -1.70
C GLY A 187 9.29 11.63 -0.77
N VAL A 188 9.97 12.64 -1.31
CA VAL A 188 10.30 13.86 -0.55
C VAL A 188 9.03 14.59 -0.12
N LEU A 189 8.02 14.69 -1.00
CA LEU A 189 6.74 15.31 -0.66
C LEU A 189 6.04 14.60 0.50
N GLY A 190 5.99 13.26 0.47
CA GLY A 190 5.45 12.46 1.57
C GLY A 190 6.24 12.65 2.87
N ALA A 191 7.59 12.63 2.80
CA ALA A 191 8.43 12.87 3.97
C ALA A 191 8.23 14.26 4.57
N VAL A 192 8.12 15.30 3.73
CA VAL A 192 7.83 16.68 4.19
C VAL A 192 6.46 16.75 4.85
N ALA A 193 5.42 16.10 4.28
CA ALA A 193 4.09 16.06 4.90
C ALA A 193 4.12 15.39 6.29
N ALA A 194 4.84 14.26 6.42
CA ALA A 194 5.03 13.59 7.70
C ALA A 194 5.76 14.48 8.73
N LEU A 195 6.86 15.12 8.32
CA LEU A 195 7.64 16.00 9.19
C LEU A 195 6.84 17.23 9.62
N LEU A 196 6.10 17.85 8.74
CA LEU A 196 5.25 18.99 9.07
C LEU A 196 4.19 18.60 10.10
N LEU A 197 3.48 17.48 9.87
CA LEU A 197 2.50 17.01 10.86
C LEU A 197 3.13 16.73 12.22
N PHE A 198 4.27 16.03 12.23
CA PHE A 198 5.00 15.70 13.45
C PHE A 198 5.52 16.95 14.19
N SER A 199 5.75 18.04 13.48
CA SER A 199 6.25 19.30 14.07
C SER A 199 5.12 20.20 14.61
N ILE A 200 3.89 19.99 14.17
CA ILE A 200 2.75 20.83 14.55
C ILE A 200 1.99 20.23 15.76
N LEU A 201 1.96 18.91 15.85
CA LEU A 201 1.31 18.17 16.92
C LEU A 201 2.30 17.76 18.01
#